data_10bd2fc31e147ae6a6ac6f4d5c493283
#
_entry.id   10bd2fc31e147ae6a6ac6f4d5c493283
#
_cell.length_a   1.000
_cell.length_b   1.000
_cell.length_c   1.000
_cell.angle_alpha   90.00
_cell.angle_beta   90.00
_cell.angle_gamma   90.00
#
_symmetry.space_group_name_H-M   'P 1'
#
loop_
_entity.id
_entity.type
_entity.pdbx_description
1 polymer ?
#
loop_
_entity_poly.entity_id
_entity_poly.type
_entity_poly.pdbx_seq_one_letter_code
_entity_poly.pdbx_strand_id
1 'polypeptide(L)'
;SGGSGNLTSSGESGNSISSGGSNSSSGLGNYPNQNVNVVVQYSAGGGTDLSVRGVLDGVPDFPVNFSVANVTGNGGLIGLTQVANSTADGYTLGVVNTDFIINIIQGNTDLTLDDFSPLACALMDPFVLIIGNNENYSTLEEFVAYAKEHPGEIVVGETGTGAAPTLAISAMENALGIDVSNVTYEGSADCVTAIVGGHIDATFAEVSPDEVDYEMMGFCIISCP
;
A
#
# COMPACT_ATOMS: atom_id res chain seq x y z
N SER A 1 -57.48 -45.23 37.74
CA SER A 1 -57.88 -44.58 36.51
C SER A 1 -56.77 -43.64 36.10
N GLY A 2 -55.88 -43.84 35.14
CA GLY A 2 -56.08 -44.41 33.84
C GLY A 2 -55.76 -43.34 32.85
N GLY A 3 -54.76 -43.48 32.06
CA GLY A 3 -54.56 -42.49 30.97
C GLY A 3 -53.12 -42.55 30.44
N SER A 4 -52.80 -43.66 29.78
CA SER A 4 -51.63 -43.76 28.91
C SER A 4 -51.80 -42.92 27.67
N GLY A 5 -50.90 -41.96 27.44
CA GLY A 5 -50.85 -41.16 26.22
C GLY A 5 -49.55 -41.45 25.47
N ASN A 6 -49.73 -42.15 24.37
CA ASN A 6 -48.71 -42.54 23.42
C ASN A 6 -48.20 -41.31 22.61
N LEU A 7 -46.92 -40.99 22.69
CA LEU A 7 -46.28 -39.98 21.82
C LEU A 7 -45.53 -40.70 20.71
N THR A 8 -46.10 -40.65 19.53
CA THR A 8 -45.47 -41.08 18.29
C THR A 8 -44.37 -40.10 17.86
N SER A 9 -43.17 -40.63 17.66
CA SER A 9 -42.05 -39.97 17.02
C SER A 9 -42.34 -39.75 15.54
N SER A 10 -42.25 -38.53 15.09
CA SER A 10 -42.23 -38.19 13.67
C SER A 10 -40.87 -37.63 13.29
N GLY A 11 -40.17 -38.38 12.50
CA GLY A 11 -39.42 -38.15 11.31
C GLY A 11 -38.46 -36.93 11.30
N GLU A 12 -37.18 -37.21 11.48
CA GLU A 12 -36.10 -36.36 11.00
C GLU A 12 -36.13 -36.35 9.47
N SER A 13 -36.41 -35.15 8.91
CA SER A 13 -36.21 -34.86 7.48
C SER A 13 -34.78 -34.36 7.29
N GLY A 14 -33.88 -35.28 6.93
CA GLY A 14 -32.54 -34.96 6.52
C GLY A 14 -32.55 -34.09 5.27
N ASN A 15 -32.17 -32.81 5.42
CA ASN A 15 -31.93 -31.92 4.31
C ASN A 15 -30.51 -32.17 3.79
N SER A 16 -30.38 -33.06 2.82
CA SER A 16 -29.14 -33.25 2.06
C SER A 16 -28.91 -32.01 1.17
N ILE A 17 -27.95 -31.20 1.58
CA ILE A 17 -27.45 -30.12 0.72
C ILE A 17 -26.69 -30.79 -0.43
N SER A 18 -27.36 -30.89 -1.57
CA SER A 18 -26.75 -31.26 -2.84
C SER A 18 -25.79 -30.15 -3.26
N SER A 19 -24.49 -30.44 -3.16
CA SER A 19 -23.45 -29.61 -3.76
C SER A 19 -23.46 -29.74 -5.29
N GLY A 20 -24.45 -29.13 -5.92
CA GLY A 20 -24.52 -28.93 -7.36
C GLY A 20 -23.89 -27.59 -7.72
N GLY A 21 -22.58 -27.47 -7.55
CA GLY A 21 -21.81 -26.38 -8.13
C GLY A 21 -21.66 -26.61 -9.63
N SER A 22 -22.69 -26.30 -10.42
CA SER A 22 -22.53 -26.07 -11.85
C SER A 22 -21.74 -24.78 -12.00
N ASN A 23 -20.44 -24.94 -12.26
CA ASN A 23 -19.54 -23.87 -12.67
C ASN A 23 -20.03 -23.35 -14.03
N SER A 24 -20.93 -22.36 -14.02
CA SER A 24 -21.32 -21.62 -15.20
C SER A 24 -20.18 -20.70 -15.56
N SER A 25 -19.17 -21.21 -16.25
CA SER A 25 -18.16 -20.43 -16.97
C SER A 25 -18.79 -19.77 -18.19
N SER A 26 -19.80 -18.97 -17.98
CA SER A 26 -20.45 -18.21 -19.04
C SER A 26 -19.94 -16.79 -19.04
N GLY A 27 -18.95 -16.48 -19.88
CA GLY A 27 -18.69 -15.13 -20.27
C GLY A 27 -17.26 -14.69 -20.57
N LEU A 28 -16.22 -15.39 -20.10
CA LEU A 28 -14.83 -14.90 -20.27
C LEU A 28 -14.12 -15.43 -21.52
N GLY A 29 -14.77 -16.28 -22.35
CA GLY A 29 -14.15 -16.82 -23.55
C GLY A 29 -12.79 -17.49 -23.26
N ASN A 30 -11.73 -17.05 -23.95
CA ASN A 30 -10.35 -17.52 -23.77
C ASN A 30 -9.53 -16.58 -22.84
N TYR A 31 -10.15 -15.85 -21.93
CA TYR A 31 -9.43 -15.01 -20.97
C TYR A 31 -8.90 -15.85 -19.80
N PRO A 32 -7.64 -15.63 -19.35
CA PRO A 32 -6.61 -14.83 -20.02
C PRO A 32 -5.86 -15.66 -21.08
N ASN A 33 -5.51 -15.04 -22.22
CA ASN A 33 -4.75 -15.67 -23.31
C ASN A 33 -3.45 -14.94 -23.68
N GLN A 34 -3.14 -13.87 -22.96
CA GLN A 34 -1.91 -13.08 -23.07
C GLN A 34 -1.48 -12.57 -21.70
N ASN A 35 -0.25 -12.07 -21.57
CA ASN A 35 0.27 -11.54 -20.33
C ASN A 35 -0.60 -10.38 -19.83
N VAL A 36 -0.71 -10.28 -18.49
CA VAL A 36 -1.39 -9.18 -17.80
C VAL A 36 -0.34 -8.15 -17.40
N ASN A 37 -0.53 -6.91 -17.80
CA ASN A 37 0.32 -5.80 -17.39
C ASN A 37 -0.14 -5.25 -16.05
N VAL A 38 0.79 -5.06 -15.13
CA VAL A 38 0.53 -4.48 -13.81
C VAL A 38 1.34 -3.18 -13.69
N VAL A 39 0.64 -2.06 -13.60
CA VAL A 39 1.25 -0.74 -13.45
C VAL A 39 1.36 -0.42 -11.96
N VAL A 40 2.59 -0.24 -11.49
CA VAL A 40 2.92 0.23 -10.15
C VAL A 40 3.35 1.68 -10.26
N GLN A 41 2.65 2.58 -9.58
CA GLN A 41 2.84 4.03 -9.74
C GLN A 41 4.04 4.60 -8.97
N TYR A 42 4.84 3.76 -8.32
CA TYR A 42 6.02 4.16 -7.54
C TYR A 42 7.27 3.41 -7.99
N SER A 43 8.43 3.84 -7.44
CA SER A 43 9.74 3.26 -7.78
C SER A 43 9.80 1.76 -7.49
N ALA A 44 10.58 1.07 -8.32
CA ALA A 44 10.90 -0.34 -8.10
C ALA A 44 11.63 -0.53 -6.76
N GLY A 45 11.25 -1.58 -6.03
CA GLY A 45 11.80 -1.89 -4.71
C GLY A 45 11.21 -1.08 -3.56
N GLY A 46 10.26 -0.17 -3.82
CA GLY A 46 9.47 0.48 -2.77
C GLY A 46 8.37 -0.42 -2.22
N GLY A 47 7.80 -0.06 -1.07
CA GLY A 47 6.78 -0.86 -0.38
C GLY A 47 5.64 -1.31 -1.29
N THR A 48 5.08 -0.40 -2.10
CA THR A 48 4.01 -0.73 -3.06
C THR A 48 4.47 -1.74 -4.12
N ASP A 49 5.69 -1.61 -4.67
CA ASP A 49 6.21 -2.53 -5.68
C ASP A 49 6.45 -3.93 -5.10
N LEU A 50 7.07 -4.00 -3.93
CA LEU A 50 7.33 -5.27 -3.23
C LEU A 50 6.02 -5.98 -2.84
N SER A 51 5.04 -5.24 -2.32
CA SER A 51 3.72 -5.78 -1.98
C SER A 51 3.01 -6.36 -3.19
N VAL A 52 3.01 -5.64 -4.32
CA VAL A 52 2.42 -6.14 -5.58
C VAL A 52 3.10 -7.41 -6.04
N ARG A 53 4.44 -7.43 -6.08
CA ARG A 53 5.19 -8.63 -6.49
C ARG A 53 4.92 -9.81 -5.56
N GLY A 54 4.86 -9.59 -4.24
CA GLY A 54 4.52 -10.62 -3.27
C GLY A 54 3.12 -11.20 -3.49
N VAL A 55 2.12 -10.37 -3.79
CA VAL A 55 0.76 -10.84 -4.14
C VAL A 55 0.77 -11.67 -5.42
N LEU A 56 1.50 -11.21 -6.46
CA LEU A 56 1.58 -11.93 -7.73
C LEU A 56 2.31 -13.27 -7.61
N ASP A 57 3.35 -13.34 -6.78
CA ASP A 57 4.06 -14.59 -6.46
C ASP A 57 3.17 -15.61 -5.72
N GLY A 58 2.15 -15.10 -5.00
CA GLY A 58 1.13 -15.91 -4.33
C GLY A 58 0.12 -16.57 -5.29
N VAL A 59 0.18 -16.32 -6.60
CA VAL A 59 -0.74 -16.87 -7.62
C VAL A 59 0.03 -17.72 -8.66
N PRO A 60 0.75 -18.76 -8.25
CA PRO A 60 1.68 -19.49 -9.12
C PRO A 60 1.00 -20.24 -10.28
N ASP A 61 -0.28 -20.60 -10.13
CA ASP A 61 -1.05 -21.36 -11.12
C ASP A 61 -1.84 -20.46 -12.10
N PHE A 62 -1.54 -19.15 -12.13
CA PHE A 62 -2.20 -18.27 -13.09
C PHE A 62 -1.75 -18.62 -14.53
N PRO A 63 -2.68 -18.75 -15.49
CA PRO A 63 -2.38 -19.37 -16.79
C PRO A 63 -1.48 -18.52 -17.71
N VAL A 64 -1.19 -17.26 -17.36
CA VAL A 64 -0.33 -16.34 -18.10
C VAL A 64 0.60 -15.60 -17.13
N ASN A 65 1.64 -14.93 -17.65
CA ASN A 65 2.55 -14.16 -16.82
C ASN A 65 2.02 -12.75 -16.52
N PHE A 66 2.41 -12.24 -15.35
CA PHE A 66 2.27 -10.83 -15.02
C PHE A 66 3.54 -10.07 -15.44
N SER A 67 3.34 -8.92 -16.10
CA SER A 67 4.41 -8.00 -16.48
C SER A 67 4.28 -6.72 -15.63
N VAL A 68 5.15 -6.55 -14.65
CA VAL A 68 5.12 -5.39 -13.74
C VAL A 68 5.95 -4.26 -14.31
N ALA A 69 5.34 -3.08 -14.46
CA ALA A 69 5.98 -1.85 -14.90
C ALA A 69 5.82 -0.75 -13.85
N ASN A 70 6.94 -0.16 -13.43
CA ASN A 70 6.94 0.99 -12.54
C ASN A 70 6.80 2.28 -13.37
N VAL A 71 5.71 3.03 -13.16
CA VAL A 71 5.39 4.28 -13.88
C VAL A 71 5.19 5.38 -12.86
N THR A 72 6.29 6.04 -12.50
CA THR A 72 6.36 7.05 -11.44
C THR A 72 5.94 8.43 -11.91
N GLY A 73 5.75 9.33 -10.95
CA GLY A 73 5.58 10.78 -11.17
C GLY A 73 4.21 11.32 -10.74
N ASN A 74 4.25 12.58 -10.31
CA ASN A 74 3.09 13.33 -9.83
C ASN A 74 2.28 12.61 -8.73
N GLY A 75 2.97 12.09 -7.69
CA GLY A 75 2.31 11.37 -6.59
C GLY A 75 1.56 10.11 -7.04
N GLY A 76 2.05 9.43 -8.10
CA GLY A 76 1.43 8.22 -8.66
C GLY A 76 0.38 8.48 -9.74
N LEU A 77 -0.03 9.73 -9.97
CA LEU A 77 -1.12 10.06 -10.90
C LEU A 77 -0.77 9.72 -12.36
N ILE A 78 0.52 9.75 -12.76
CA ILE A 78 0.93 9.39 -14.13
C ILE A 78 0.61 7.92 -14.40
N GLY A 79 1.01 7.01 -13.50
CA GLY A 79 0.72 5.58 -13.61
C GLY A 79 -0.79 5.30 -13.59
N LEU A 80 -1.53 5.91 -12.66
CA LEU A 80 -2.99 5.74 -12.57
C LEU A 80 -3.72 6.27 -13.80
N THR A 81 -3.29 7.40 -14.37
CA THR A 81 -3.84 7.93 -15.63
C THR A 81 -3.60 6.96 -16.79
N GLN A 82 -2.44 6.30 -16.84
CA GLN A 82 -2.18 5.26 -17.84
C GLN A 82 -3.14 4.08 -17.71
N VAL A 83 -3.41 3.63 -16.46
CA VAL A 83 -4.37 2.54 -16.20
C VAL A 83 -5.78 2.95 -16.60
N ALA A 84 -6.26 4.13 -16.18
CA ALA A 84 -7.60 4.63 -16.48
C ALA A 84 -7.85 4.77 -18.00
N ASN A 85 -6.82 5.13 -18.78
CA ASN A 85 -6.90 5.25 -20.23
C ASN A 85 -6.67 3.92 -20.98
N SER A 86 -6.40 2.82 -20.28
CA SER A 86 -6.23 1.51 -20.91
C SER A 86 -7.59 0.89 -21.27
N THR A 87 -7.57 -0.13 -22.12
CA THR A 87 -8.78 -0.89 -22.44
C THR A 87 -9.25 -1.66 -21.20
N ALA A 88 -10.55 -1.59 -20.89
CA ALA A 88 -11.15 -2.30 -19.76
C ALA A 88 -11.42 -3.78 -20.11
N ASP A 89 -10.38 -4.52 -20.47
CA ASP A 89 -10.43 -5.91 -20.89
C ASP A 89 -9.77 -6.89 -19.89
N GLY A 90 -9.31 -6.36 -18.74
CA GLY A 90 -8.66 -7.13 -17.68
C GLY A 90 -7.17 -7.40 -17.91
N TYR A 91 -6.55 -6.90 -19.00
CA TYR A 91 -5.12 -7.10 -19.26
C TYR A 91 -4.22 -5.96 -18.78
N THR A 92 -4.80 -4.89 -18.23
CA THR A 92 -4.07 -3.83 -17.53
C THR A 92 -4.64 -3.66 -16.14
N LEU A 93 -3.81 -3.94 -15.14
CA LEU A 93 -4.11 -3.74 -13.72
C LEU A 93 -3.31 -2.55 -13.20
N GLY A 94 -3.84 -1.88 -12.21
CA GLY A 94 -3.15 -0.82 -11.48
C GLY A 94 -3.31 -0.99 -9.98
N VAL A 95 -2.47 -0.29 -9.24
CA VAL A 95 -2.56 -0.22 -7.78
C VAL A 95 -3.18 1.11 -7.39
N VAL A 96 -4.19 1.08 -6.55
CA VAL A 96 -4.79 2.26 -5.94
C VAL A 96 -4.44 2.24 -4.45
N ASN A 97 -3.88 3.31 -3.96
CA ASN A 97 -3.52 3.48 -2.56
C ASN A 97 -4.15 4.76 -1.97
N THR A 98 -3.83 5.05 -0.71
CA THR A 98 -4.34 6.21 0.03
C THR A 98 -4.00 7.53 -0.67
N ASP A 99 -2.84 7.65 -1.32
CA ASP A 99 -2.41 8.87 -2.01
C ASP A 99 -3.37 9.27 -3.14
N PHE A 100 -3.94 8.30 -3.84
CA PHE A 100 -4.95 8.58 -4.87
C PHE A 100 -6.21 9.23 -4.28
N ILE A 101 -6.68 8.72 -3.14
CA ILE A 101 -7.83 9.30 -2.43
C ILE A 101 -7.53 10.74 -1.97
N ILE A 102 -6.33 10.96 -1.46
CA ILE A 102 -5.88 12.28 -1.04
C ILE A 102 -5.84 13.24 -2.24
N ASN A 103 -5.30 12.81 -3.37
CA ASN A 103 -5.25 13.60 -4.59
C ASN A 103 -6.65 13.98 -5.12
N ILE A 104 -7.63 13.07 -5.04
CA ILE A 104 -9.04 13.36 -5.35
C ILE A 104 -9.58 14.44 -4.42
N ILE A 105 -9.40 14.29 -3.11
CA ILE A 105 -9.92 15.23 -2.10
C ILE A 105 -9.31 16.62 -2.27
N GLN A 106 -8.03 16.69 -2.64
CA GLN A 106 -7.31 17.95 -2.86
C GLN A 106 -7.60 18.58 -4.23
N GLY A 107 -8.27 17.86 -5.14
CA GLY A 107 -8.53 18.34 -6.50
C GLY A 107 -7.30 18.37 -7.41
N ASN A 108 -6.31 17.54 -7.12
CA ASN A 108 -5.08 17.41 -7.91
C ASN A 108 -5.27 16.57 -9.19
N THR A 109 -6.42 15.91 -9.32
CA THR A 109 -6.75 15.04 -10.46
C THR A 109 -8.24 15.09 -10.76
N ASP A 110 -8.59 14.89 -12.04
CA ASP A 110 -9.97 14.68 -12.49
C ASP A 110 -10.37 13.20 -12.44
N LEU A 111 -9.43 12.27 -12.18
CA LEU A 111 -9.72 10.86 -11.99
C LEU A 111 -10.56 10.65 -10.74
N THR A 112 -11.43 9.66 -10.80
CA THR A 112 -12.31 9.24 -9.71
C THR A 112 -12.19 7.74 -9.46
N LEU A 113 -12.77 7.26 -8.37
CA LEU A 113 -12.83 5.81 -8.11
C LEU A 113 -13.67 5.07 -9.15
N ASP A 114 -14.61 5.75 -9.81
CA ASP A 114 -15.49 5.17 -10.85
C ASP A 114 -14.74 4.89 -12.16
N ASP A 115 -13.54 5.45 -12.35
CA ASP A 115 -12.69 5.15 -13.50
C ASP A 115 -11.99 3.78 -13.38
N PHE A 116 -12.12 3.11 -12.24
CA PHE A 116 -11.50 1.83 -11.94
C PHE A 116 -12.51 0.80 -11.46
N SER A 117 -12.26 -0.47 -11.78
CA SER A 117 -13.01 -1.60 -11.23
C SER A 117 -12.17 -2.27 -10.13
N PRO A 118 -12.51 -2.13 -8.83
CA PRO A 118 -11.74 -2.72 -7.75
C PRO A 118 -11.81 -4.24 -7.81
N LEU A 119 -10.65 -4.90 -7.67
CA LEU A 119 -10.55 -6.36 -7.65
C LEU A 119 -10.41 -6.89 -6.22
N ALA A 120 -9.48 -6.36 -5.46
CA ALA A 120 -9.20 -6.78 -4.09
C ALA A 120 -8.46 -5.69 -3.32
N CYS A 121 -8.57 -5.70 -1.99
CA CYS A 121 -7.63 -5.03 -1.10
C CYS A 121 -6.48 -6.00 -0.83
N ALA A 122 -5.31 -5.69 -1.33
CA ALA A 122 -4.14 -6.58 -1.27
C ALA A 122 -3.38 -6.44 0.04
N LEU A 123 -3.34 -5.23 0.62
CA LEU A 123 -2.52 -4.91 1.77
C LEU A 123 -3.13 -3.75 2.57
N MET A 124 -2.89 -3.75 3.88
CA MET A 124 -3.17 -2.63 4.79
C MET A 124 -2.00 -2.52 5.76
N ASP A 125 -1.10 -1.55 5.53
CA ASP A 125 0.08 -1.35 6.36
C ASP A 125 0.07 0.01 7.07
N PRO A 126 0.58 0.08 8.31
CA PRO A 126 0.82 1.35 8.98
C PRO A 126 2.03 2.06 8.39
N PHE A 127 2.00 3.38 8.34
CA PHE A 127 3.20 4.18 8.13
C PHE A 127 4.10 4.16 9.37
N VAL A 128 5.39 4.03 9.16
CA VAL A 128 6.41 4.18 10.20
C VAL A 128 7.37 5.32 9.86
N LEU A 129 7.87 5.99 10.87
CA LEU A 129 8.95 6.96 10.73
C LEU A 129 10.28 6.21 10.76
N ILE A 130 11.01 6.29 9.66
CA ILE A 130 12.39 5.78 9.53
C ILE A 130 13.31 6.98 9.74
N ILE A 131 14.25 6.86 10.69
CA ILE A 131 15.22 7.90 11.01
C ILE A 131 16.60 7.36 10.68
N GLY A 132 17.37 8.12 9.90
CA GLY A 132 18.76 7.80 9.59
C GLY A 132 19.64 7.88 10.84
N ASN A 133 20.66 7.02 10.91
CA ASN A 133 21.62 7.06 12.02
C ASN A 133 22.42 8.36 11.96
N ASN A 134 22.43 9.12 13.05
CA ASN A 134 23.07 10.43 13.13
C ASN A 134 23.81 10.57 14.47
N GLU A 135 24.89 11.36 14.50
CA GLU A 135 25.67 11.62 15.73
C GLU A 135 24.85 12.43 16.77
N ASN A 136 23.82 13.15 16.33
CA ASN A 136 23.04 14.06 17.18
C ASN A 136 21.84 13.39 17.86
N TYR A 137 21.37 12.23 17.32
CA TYR A 137 20.21 11.51 17.86
C TYR A 137 20.25 10.03 17.49
N SER A 138 19.82 9.18 18.38
CA SER A 138 19.71 7.72 18.24
C SER A 138 18.36 7.18 18.74
N THR A 139 17.53 8.04 19.32
CA THR A 139 16.17 7.73 19.81
C THR A 139 15.19 8.77 19.28
N LEU A 140 13.90 8.45 19.34
CA LEU A 140 12.84 9.41 18.98
C LEU A 140 12.88 10.66 19.84
N GLU A 141 13.09 10.49 21.14
CA GLU A 141 13.17 11.59 22.10
C GLU A 141 14.31 12.54 21.77
N GLU A 142 15.48 12.00 21.41
CA GLU A 142 16.65 12.79 21.01
C GLU A 142 16.40 13.48 19.67
N PHE A 143 15.79 12.77 18.68
CA PHE A 143 15.40 13.35 17.39
C PHE A 143 14.45 14.55 17.60
N VAL A 144 13.40 14.39 18.41
CA VAL A 144 12.44 15.45 18.71
C VAL A 144 13.11 16.62 19.47
N ALA A 145 14.01 16.34 20.41
CA ALA A 145 14.76 17.37 21.11
C ALA A 145 15.63 18.17 20.15
N TYR A 146 16.38 17.48 19.29
CA TYR A 146 17.22 18.11 18.26
C TYR A 146 16.38 18.96 17.29
N ALA A 147 15.28 18.42 16.77
CA ALA A 147 14.39 19.16 15.86
C ALA A 147 13.80 20.45 16.50
N LYS A 148 13.53 20.45 17.81
CA LYS A 148 13.09 21.65 18.53
C LYS A 148 14.17 22.71 18.68
N GLU A 149 15.41 22.29 18.86
CA GLU A 149 16.56 23.20 18.98
C GLU A 149 17.04 23.71 17.62
N HIS A 150 16.73 22.97 16.53
CA HIS A 150 17.18 23.22 15.16
C HIS A 150 15.99 23.22 14.17
N PRO A 151 15.03 24.18 14.28
CA PRO A 151 13.85 24.20 13.41
C PRO A 151 14.25 24.31 11.93
N GLY A 152 13.66 23.43 11.09
CA GLY A 152 13.91 23.37 9.65
C GLY A 152 15.24 22.75 9.23
N GLU A 153 16.11 22.31 10.16
CA GLU A 153 17.38 21.65 9.81
C GLU A 153 17.21 20.16 9.49
N ILE A 154 16.22 19.48 10.12
CA ILE A 154 15.87 18.08 9.80
C ILE A 154 15.24 18.01 8.41
N VAL A 155 15.81 17.19 7.54
CA VAL A 155 15.30 16.97 6.17
C VAL A 155 14.55 15.65 6.11
N VAL A 156 13.25 15.71 5.76
CA VAL A 156 12.38 14.53 5.66
C VAL A 156 12.01 14.28 4.20
N GLY A 157 12.22 13.04 3.74
CA GLY A 157 11.82 12.60 2.39
C GLY A 157 10.32 12.30 2.32
N GLU A 158 9.69 12.72 1.22
CA GLU A 158 8.31 12.43 0.89
C GLU A 158 8.15 11.95 -0.57
N THR A 159 7.01 11.35 -0.91
CA THR A 159 6.77 10.79 -2.25
C THR A 159 5.82 11.64 -3.11
N GLY A 160 5.65 12.89 -2.78
CA GLY A 160 4.84 13.85 -3.54
C GLY A 160 4.02 14.76 -2.64
N THR A 161 3.90 16.01 -3.03
CA THR A 161 3.16 17.03 -2.29
C THR A 161 1.70 16.61 -2.13
N GLY A 162 1.24 16.45 -0.89
CA GLY A 162 -0.11 16.02 -0.57
C GLY A 162 -0.33 14.51 -0.57
N ALA A 163 0.71 13.71 -0.74
CA ALA A 163 0.66 12.25 -0.53
C ALA A 163 0.53 11.89 0.96
N ALA A 164 0.25 10.63 1.27
CA ALA A 164 0.10 10.18 2.65
C ALA A 164 1.34 10.46 3.53
N PRO A 165 2.59 10.30 3.05
CA PRO A 165 3.77 10.70 3.81
C PRO A 165 3.78 12.19 4.17
N THR A 166 3.38 13.08 3.27
CA THR A 166 3.30 14.53 3.54
C THR A 166 2.32 14.85 4.68
N LEU A 167 1.16 14.17 4.68
CA LEU A 167 0.18 14.31 5.78
C LEU A 167 0.73 13.75 7.09
N ALA A 168 1.46 12.63 7.05
CA ALA A 168 2.10 12.06 8.23
C ALA A 168 3.17 13.02 8.80
N ILE A 169 3.98 13.65 7.95
CA ILE A 169 4.95 14.68 8.35
C ILE A 169 4.24 15.84 9.04
N SER A 170 3.20 16.40 8.41
CA SER A 170 2.44 17.52 8.99
C SER A 170 1.76 17.15 10.31
N ALA A 171 1.26 15.92 10.43
CA ALA A 171 0.69 15.42 11.69
C ALA A 171 1.77 15.29 12.77
N MET A 172 2.95 14.80 12.43
CA MET A 172 4.12 14.71 13.33
C MET A 172 4.56 16.09 13.81
N GLU A 173 4.73 17.05 12.89
CA GLU A 173 5.09 18.43 13.24
C GLU A 173 4.12 19.04 14.24
N ASN A 174 2.81 18.92 13.96
CA ASN A 174 1.77 19.43 14.86
C ASN A 174 1.75 18.73 16.22
N ALA A 175 1.90 17.39 16.24
CA ALA A 175 1.83 16.61 17.47
C ALA A 175 3.05 16.83 18.38
N LEU A 176 4.24 16.95 17.79
CA LEU A 176 5.51 17.04 18.52
C LEU A 176 5.98 18.48 18.71
N GLY A 177 5.40 19.44 17.98
CA GLY A 177 5.79 20.85 18.02
C GLY A 177 7.19 21.06 17.47
N ILE A 178 7.49 20.43 16.32
CA ILE A 178 8.75 20.53 15.57
C ILE A 178 8.49 21.14 14.19
N ASP A 179 9.55 21.60 13.54
CA ASP A 179 9.53 22.13 12.18
C ASP A 179 10.61 21.42 11.37
N VAL A 180 10.25 20.83 10.23
CA VAL A 180 11.16 20.06 9.38
C VAL A 180 11.13 20.57 7.92
N SER A 181 12.16 20.25 7.15
CA SER A 181 12.23 20.56 5.72
C SER A 181 11.88 19.32 4.89
N ASN A 182 10.99 19.46 3.90
CA ASN A 182 10.56 18.35 3.06
C ASN A 182 11.30 18.31 1.72
N VAL A 183 11.67 17.10 1.27
CA VAL A 183 12.23 16.85 -0.06
C VAL A 183 11.47 15.73 -0.74
N THR A 184 10.97 16.01 -1.97
CA THR A 184 10.15 15.06 -2.74
C THR A 184 11.02 14.11 -3.56
N TYR A 185 10.69 12.81 -3.51
CA TYR A 185 11.25 11.71 -4.29
C TYR A 185 10.17 11.01 -5.09
N GLU A 186 10.57 10.18 -6.07
CA GLU A 186 9.63 9.43 -6.93
C GLU A 186 9.00 8.21 -6.23
N GLY A 187 9.58 7.76 -5.10
CA GLY A 187 9.07 6.64 -4.31
C GLY A 187 9.83 6.42 -3.00
N SER A 188 9.28 5.58 -2.12
CA SER A 188 9.87 5.28 -0.80
C SER A 188 11.27 4.65 -0.91
N ALA A 189 11.54 3.82 -1.92
CA ALA A 189 12.86 3.25 -2.15
C ALA A 189 13.93 4.33 -2.40
N ASP A 190 13.57 5.41 -3.08
CA ASP A 190 14.48 6.52 -3.33
C ASP A 190 14.74 7.30 -2.04
N CYS A 191 13.72 7.48 -1.19
CA CYS A 191 13.86 8.08 0.14
C CYS A 191 14.81 7.25 1.02
N VAL A 192 14.63 5.93 1.07
CA VAL A 192 15.50 5.03 1.84
C VAL A 192 16.95 5.10 1.33
N THR A 193 17.15 5.08 0.01
CA THR A 193 18.48 5.25 -0.58
C THR A 193 19.12 6.58 -0.17
N ALA A 194 18.31 7.65 -0.13
CA ALA A 194 18.76 8.97 0.30
C ALA A 194 19.13 9.02 1.80
N ILE A 195 18.39 8.31 2.68
CA ILE A 195 18.76 8.14 4.10
C ILE A 195 20.09 7.42 4.22
N VAL A 196 20.27 6.28 3.53
CA VAL A 196 21.53 5.51 3.55
C VAL A 196 22.69 6.36 3.06
N GLY A 197 22.47 7.22 2.07
CA GLY A 197 23.44 8.15 1.55
C GLY A 197 23.70 9.40 2.42
N GLY A 198 22.95 9.59 3.51
CA GLY A 198 23.03 10.77 4.38
C GLY A 198 22.56 12.06 3.71
N HIS A 199 21.66 11.97 2.73
CA HIS A 199 21.10 13.11 2.01
C HIS A 199 19.83 13.66 2.63
N ILE A 200 19.13 12.83 3.41
CA ILE A 200 17.97 13.19 4.23
C ILE A 200 18.09 12.51 5.59
N ASP A 201 17.38 13.04 6.58
CA ASP A 201 17.43 12.57 7.96
C ASP A 201 16.37 11.54 8.29
N ALA A 202 15.19 11.65 7.67
CA ALA A 202 14.07 10.76 7.95
C ALA A 202 13.14 10.63 6.74
N THR A 203 12.26 9.61 6.79
CA THR A 203 11.10 9.46 5.89
C THR A 203 9.98 8.71 6.58
N PHE A 204 8.75 8.85 6.07
CA PHE A 204 7.67 7.94 6.37
C PHE A 204 7.54 6.91 5.27
N ALA A 205 7.52 5.63 5.64
CA ALA A 205 7.33 4.52 4.72
C ALA A 205 6.37 3.47 5.29
N GLU A 206 5.86 2.61 4.41
CA GLU A 206 5.13 1.41 4.78
C GLU A 206 6.15 0.33 5.18
N VAL A 207 5.85 -0.44 6.22
CA VAL A 207 6.74 -1.54 6.64
C VAL A 207 6.56 -2.71 5.71
N SER A 208 7.59 -3.05 4.94
CA SER A 208 7.65 -4.31 4.20
C SER A 208 8.56 -5.33 4.91
N PRO A 209 8.40 -6.64 4.66
CA PRO A 209 9.28 -7.66 5.23
C PRO A 209 10.77 -7.43 4.94
N ASP A 210 11.09 -6.77 3.84
CA ASP A 210 12.46 -6.48 3.44
C ASP A 210 13.02 -5.24 4.17
N GLU A 211 12.18 -4.41 4.75
CA GLU A 211 12.57 -3.23 5.54
C GLU A 211 13.05 -3.59 6.95
N VAL A 212 12.76 -4.82 7.41
CA VAL A 212 13.31 -5.34 8.68
C VAL A 212 14.84 -5.42 8.65
N ASP A 213 15.43 -5.55 7.47
CA ASP A 213 16.88 -5.53 7.30
C ASP A 213 17.50 -4.12 7.50
N TYR A 214 16.69 -3.05 7.50
CA TYR A 214 17.17 -1.69 7.78
C TYR A 214 17.58 -1.48 9.24
N GLU A 215 16.99 -2.23 10.19
CA GLU A 215 17.48 -2.24 11.58
C GLU A 215 18.94 -2.68 11.66
N MET A 216 19.35 -3.62 10.80
CA MET A 216 20.76 -4.09 10.73
C MET A 216 21.69 -3.02 10.14
N MET A 217 21.18 -2.02 9.44
CA MET A 217 21.93 -0.89 8.89
C MET A 217 22.02 0.32 9.85
N GLY A 218 21.44 0.20 11.05
CA GLY A 218 21.46 1.26 12.06
C GLY A 218 20.32 2.27 11.96
N PHE A 219 19.20 1.88 11.36
CA PHE A 219 17.97 2.70 11.34
C PHE A 219 17.08 2.38 12.53
N CYS A 220 16.40 3.38 13.06
CA CYS A 220 15.36 3.21 14.07
C CYS A 220 13.99 3.25 13.40
N ILE A 221 13.24 2.15 13.46
CA ILE A 221 11.86 2.08 12.98
C ILE A 221 10.96 2.39 14.16
N ILE A 222 10.16 3.44 14.04
CA ILE A 222 9.22 3.84 15.08
C ILE A 222 7.82 3.79 14.48
N SER A 223 6.97 2.88 15.00
CA SER A 223 5.56 2.86 14.63
C SER A 223 4.83 4.03 15.29
N CYS A 224 4.07 4.78 14.51
CA CYS A 224 3.07 5.69 15.03
C CYS A 224 1.84 4.86 15.47
N PRO A 225 1.31 5.06 16.69
CA PRO A 225 0.16 4.31 17.19
C PRO A 225 -1.13 4.62 16.43
#